data_c4fd913a132089dd9b7a2ad69a26271e
#
_entry.id   c4fd913a132089dd9b7a2ad69a26271e
#
_cell.length_a   1.000
_cell.length_b   1.000
_cell.length_c   1.000
_cell.angle_alpha   90.00
_cell.angle_beta   90.00
_cell.angle_gamma   90.00
#
_symmetry.space_group_name_H-M   'P 1'
#
loop_
_entity.id
_entity.type
_entity.pdbx_description
1 polymer ?
#
loop_
_entity_poly.entity_id
_entity_poly.type
_entity_poly.pdbx_seq_one_letter_code
_entity_poly.pdbx_strand_id
1 'polypeptide(L)'
;IKSSPWRGSQFLALKRLTRHRLHLAECITREKTYMISNLFLKFSELEILDQESQPFSNIFGTTSAAVLTEFFSVQDIVDASEEELLQFLAKKSRNRITNLAETSKLLKKAAQDSYRLDKRAAEPLTIALASSFNCIESYKKEIKAIDHAIEKTVKGVNPNAYMILRSIPGIG
;
A
#
# COMPACT_ATOMS: atom_id res chain seq x y z
N ILE A 1 4.46 -14.64 46.97
CA ILE A 1 4.15 -14.95 45.55
C ILE A 1 5.39 -14.59 44.76
N LYS A 2 6.15 -15.56 44.27
CA LYS A 2 7.30 -15.32 43.38
C LYS A 2 6.78 -14.58 42.14
N SER A 3 7.22 -13.33 41.94
CA SER A 3 6.88 -12.57 40.73
C SER A 3 7.43 -13.34 39.53
N SER A 4 6.56 -13.70 38.59
CA SER A 4 6.97 -14.32 37.33
C SER A 4 7.96 -13.39 36.65
N PRO A 5 9.12 -13.88 36.17
CA PRO A 5 10.13 -13.08 35.48
C PRO A 5 9.58 -12.40 34.20
N TRP A 6 8.42 -12.84 33.74
CA TRP A 6 7.70 -12.30 32.59
C TRP A 6 6.89 -11.02 32.85
N ARG A 7 6.90 -10.48 34.07
CA ARG A 7 6.14 -9.26 34.44
C ARG A 7 6.99 -8.00 34.58
N GLY A 8 8.25 -8.01 34.13
CA GLY A 8 9.12 -6.83 34.16
C GLY A 8 8.63 -5.70 33.24
N SER A 9 9.04 -4.46 33.54
CA SER A 9 8.70 -3.25 32.76
C SER A 9 9.05 -3.37 31.28
N GLN A 10 10.10 -4.12 30.94
CA GLN A 10 10.53 -4.36 29.56
C GLN A 10 9.50 -5.19 28.76
N PHE A 11 8.91 -6.20 29.38
CA PHE A 11 7.82 -6.97 28.74
C PHE A 11 6.54 -6.17 28.58
N LEU A 12 6.26 -5.28 29.54
CA LEU A 12 5.13 -4.36 29.40
C LEU A 12 5.34 -3.40 28.22
N ALA A 13 6.54 -2.84 28.09
CA ALA A 13 6.91 -1.98 26.96
C ALA A 13 6.76 -2.72 25.62
N LEU A 14 7.31 -3.94 25.52
CA LEU A 14 7.20 -4.78 24.34
C LEU A 14 5.74 -5.09 23.98
N LYS A 15 4.93 -5.46 24.99
CA LYS A 15 3.48 -5.69 24.81
C LYS A 15 2.74 -4.46 24.29
N ARG A 16 3.12 -3.26 24.73
CA ARG A 16 2.51 -2.00 24.26
C ARG A 16 2.89 -1.72 22.82
N LEU A 17 4.16 -1.86 22.48
CA LEU A 17 4.65 -1.64 21.11
C LEU A 17 4.01 -2.62 20.11
N THR A 18 3.99 -3.91 20.44
CA THR A 18 3.41 -4.94 19.55
C THR A 18 1.91 -4.74 19.33
N ARG A 19 1.16 -4.36 20.38
CA ARG A 19 -0.27 -4.04 20.26
C ARG A 19 -0.50 -2.79 19.41
N HIS A 20 0.32 -1.76 19.59
CA HIS A 20 0.21 -0.55 18.77
C HIS A 20 0.56 -0.81 17.30
N ARG A 21 1.59 -1.64 17.05
CA ARG A 21 1.90 -2.11 15.70
C ARG A 21 0.72 -2.82 15.04
N LEU A 22 0.07 -3.74 15.78
CA LEU A 22 -1.12 -4.43 15.28
C LEU A 22 -2.24 -3.45 14.95
N HIS A 23 -2.53 -2.51 15.85
CA HIS A 23 -3.52 -1.46 15.62
C HIS A 23 -3.26 -0.67 14.32
N LEU A 24 -2.00 -0.27 14.06
CA LEU A 24 -1.65 0.43 12.82
C LEU A 24 -1.83 -0.46 11.57
N ALA A 25 -1.51 -1.75 11.67
CA ALA A 25 -1.74 -2.70 10.57
C ALA A 25 -3.25 -2.86 10.27
N GLU A 26 -4.09 -2.90 11.30
CA GLU A 26 -5.55 -2.91 11.15
C GLU A 26 -6.08 -1.59 10.56
N CYS A 27 -5.47 -0.45 10.89
CA CYS A 27 -5.80 0.83 10.26
C CYS A 27 -5.50 0.81 8.75
N ILE A 28 -4.36 0.25 8.33
CA ILE A 28 -4.03 0.07 6.90
C ILE A 28 -5.08 -0.81 6.21
N THR A 29 -5.48 -1.91 6.83
CA THR A 29 -6.47 -2.82 6.26
C THR A 29 -7.83 -2.14 6.09
N ARG A 30 -8.29 -1.42 7.11
CA ARG A 30 -9.55 -0.65 7.04
C ARG A 30 -9.49 0.43 5.96
N GLU A 31 -8.38 1.15 5.87
CA GLU A 31 -8.19 2.19 4.86
C GLU A 31 -8.22 1.62 3.44
N LYS A 32 -7.54 0.49 3.20
CA LYS A 32 -7.59 -0.21 1.92
C LYS A 32 -8.99 -0.67 1.56
N THR A 33 -9.75 -1.21 2.51
CA THR A 33 -11.15 -1.63 2.29
C THR A 33 -12.03 -0.43 1.91
N TYR A 34 -11.84 0.71 2.58
CA TYR A 34 -12.55 1.94 2.22
C TYR A 34 -12.16 2.46 0.84
N MET A 35 -10.89 2.39 0.48
CA MET A 35 -10.41 2.80 -0.84
C MET A 35 -11.02 2.00 -1.99
N ILE A 36 -11.28 0.70 -1.81
CA ILE A 36 -11.81 -0.17 -2.87
C ILE A 36 -13.13 0.39 -3.41
N SER A 37 -14.02 0.87 -2.55
CA SER A 37 -15.29 1.46 -3.00
C SER A 37 -15.09 2.75 -3.81
N ASN A 38 -14.17 3.62 -3.41
CA ASN A 38 -13.82 4.82 -4.15
C ASN A 38 -13.10 4.51 -5.47
N LEU A 39 -12.27 3.47 -5.45
CA LEU A 39 -11.57 2.97 -6.63
C LEU A 39 -12.56 2.45 -7.66
N PHE A 40 -13.52 1.61 -7.24
CA PHE A 40 -14.57 1.10 -8.12
C PHE A 40 -15.35 2.23 -8.81
N LEU A 41 -15.71 3.27 -8.05
CA LEU A 41 -16.41 4.42 -8.62
C LEU A 41 -15.55 5.21 -9.63
N LYS A 42 -14.25 5.32 -9.38
CA LYS A 42 -13.34 6.07 -10.27
C LYS A 42 -12.83 5.25 -11.43
N PHE A 43 -12.52 3.97 -11.20
CA PHE A 43 -11.84 3.09 -12.15
C PHE A 43 -12.26 1.63 -11.92
N SER A 44 -13.50 1.30 -12.31
CA SER A 44 -14.15 0.02 -11.98
C SER A 44 -13.33 -1.21 -12.38
N GLU A 45 -12.72 -1.18 -13.56
CA GLU A 45 -12.00 -2.35 -14.07
C GLU A 45 -10.74 -2.69 -13.26
N LEU A 46 -10.08 -1.73 -12.63
CA LEU A 46 -8.93 -2.02 -11.77
C LEU A 46 -9.31 -2.84 -10.52
N GLU A 47 -10.56 -2.88 -10.15
CA GLU A 47 -11.05 -3.68 -9.02
C GLU A 47 -11.55 -5.06 -9.47
N ILE A 48 -12.15 -5.13 -10.65
CA ILE A 48 -12.85 -6.33 -11.15
C ILE A 48 -11.91 -7.29 -11.89
N LEU A 49 -10.88 -6.78 -12.56
CA LEU A 49 -9.98 -7.60 -13.39
C LEU A 49 -9.27 -8.68 -12.58
N ASP A 50 -9.08 -9.83 -13.18
CA ASP A 50 -8.24 -10.91 -12.66
C ASP A 50 -6.75 -10.54 -12.65
N GLN A 51 -5.92 -11.33 -11.97
CA GLN A 51 -4.49 -11.04 -11.82
C GLN A 51 -3.72 -10.97 -13.15
N GLU A 52 -4.14 -11.73 -14.17
CA GLU A 52 -3.45 -11.77 -15.47
C GLU A 52 -3.75 -10.53 -16.32
N SER A 53 -4.96 -9.98 -16.16
CA SER A 53 -5.42 -8.80 -16.89
C SER A 53 -5.14 -7.49 -16.14
N GLN A 54 -4.66 -7.55 -14.89
CA GLN A 54 -4.36 -6.38 -14.06
C GLN A 54 -3.11 -5.65 -14.59
N PRO A 55 -3.17 -4.33 -14.82
CA PRO A 55 -1.99 -3.54 -15.21
C PRO A 55 -0.97 -3.41 -14.07
N PHE A 56 -1.37 -3.62 -12.83
CA PHE A 56 -0.52 -3.47 -11.65
C PHE A 56 -0.58 -4.70 -10.76
N SER A 57 0.56 -5.27 -10.41
CA SER A 57 0.66 -6.36 -9.43
C SER A 57 0.18 -5.97 -8.01
N ASN A 58 0.15 -4.67 -7.72
CA ASN A 58 -0.34 -4.13 -6.46
C ASN A 58 -1.06 -2.80 -6.70
N ILE A 59 -2.38 -2.83 -6.58
CA ILE A 59 -3.24 -1.65 -6.76
C ILE A 59 -3.00 -0.56 -5.72
N PHE A 60 -2.45 -0.91 -4.55
CA PHE A 60 -2.04 0.02 -3.50
C PHE A 60 -0.55 0.40 -3.60
N GLY A 61 0.08 0.13 -4.74
CA GLY A 61 1.48 0.46 -5.02
C GLY A 61 1.68 1.91 -5.45
N THR A 62 2.92 2.37 -5.45
CA THR A 62 3.28 3.77 -5.78
C THR A 62 2.87 4.15 -7.21
N THR A 63 3.04 3.25 -8.17
CA THR A 63 2.70 3.54 -9.59
C THR A 63 1.19 3.62 -9.78
N SER A 64 0.44 2.68 -9.19
CA SER A 64 -1.02 2.71 -9.21
C SER A 64 -1.56 3.95 -8.51
N ALA A 65 -1.00 4.32 -7.35
CA ALA A 65 -1.34 5.55 -6.65
C ALA A 65 -1.16 6.78 -7.54
N ALA A 66 -0.04 6.88 -8.26
CA ALA A 66 0.20 7.99 -9.18
C ALA A 66 -0.83 8.03 -10.32
N VAL A 67 -1.17 6.89 -10.92
CA VAL A 67 -2.23 6.81 -11.95
C VAL A 67 -3.57 7.28 -11.39
N LEU A 68 -3.95 6.79 -10.21
CA LEU A 68 -5.24 7.09 -9.60
C LEU A 68 -5.38 8.53 -9.07
N THR A 69 -4.28 9.23 -8.84
CA THR A 69 -4.29 10.58 -8.28
C THR A 69 -3.90 11.67 -9.26
N GLU A 70 -3.13 11.36 -10.31
CA GLU A 70 -2.65 12.35 -11.28
C GLU A 70 -3.51 12.40 -12.56
N PHE A 71 -4.22 11.31 -12.90
CA PHE A 71 -5.29 11.36 -13.91
C PHE A 71 -6.64 11.64 -13.22
N PHE A 72 -7.33 12.70 -13.64
CA PHE A 72 -8.63 13.07 -13.05
C PHE A 72 -9.71 12.05 -13.35
N SER A 73 -9.72 11.52 -14.58
CA SER A 73 -10.72 10.56 -15.04
C SER A 73 -10.07 9.42 -15.82
N VAL A 74 -10.82 8.33 -16.00
CA VAL A 74 -10.43 7.25 -16.90
C VAL A 74 -10.33 7.73 -18.35
N GLN A 75 -11.11 8.76 -18.72
CA GLN A 75 -11.05 9.35 -20.06
C GLN A 75 -9.69 10.00 -20.35
N ASP A 76 -9.07 10.65 -19.35
CA ASP A 76 -7.74 11.26 -19.52
C ASP A 76 -6.68 10.19 -19.84
N ILE A 77 -6.83 8.97 -19.32
CA ILE A 77 -5.95 7.83 -19.61
C ILE A 77 -6.19 7.33 -21.07
N VAL A 78 -7.44 7.28 -21.49
CA VAL A 78 -7.80 6.86 -22.85
C VAL A 78 -7.26 7.86 -23.88
N ASP A 79 -7.39 9.16 -23.60
CA ASP A 79 -7.00 10.26 -24.49
C ASP A 79 -5.49 10.49 -24.50
N ALA A 80 -4.76 10.07 -23.45
CA ALA A 80 -3.30 10.17 -23.41
C ALA A 80 -2.66 9.37 -24.57
N SER A 81 -1.65 9.94 -25.19
CA SER A 81 -0.85 9.23 -26.21
C SER A 81 -0.14 8.02 -25.60
N GLU A 82 0.23 7.05 -26.43
CA GLU A 82 0.99 5.89 -25.95
C GLU A 82 2.34 6.32 -25.36
N GLU A 83 2.98 7.28 -26.00
CA GLU A 83 4.27 7.84 -25.56
C GLU A 83 4.18 8.52 -24.19
N GLU A 84 3.18 9.36 -23.97
CA GLU A 84 2.94 10.04 -22.70
C GLU A 84 2.70 9.03 -21.58
N LEU A 85 1.89 8.00 -21.83
CA LEU A 85 1.57 6.98 -20.83
C LEU A 85 2.80 6.12 -20.50
N LEU A 86 3.61 5.75 -21.50
CA LEU A 86 4.86 5.03 -21.29
C LEU A 86 5.86 5.85 -20.47
N GLN A 87 6.07 7.12 -20.80
CA GLN A 87 6.93 8.03 -20.04
C GLN A 87 6.45 8.21 -18.60
N PHE A 88 5.14 8.38 -18.41
CA PHE A 88 4.53 8.49 -17.09
C PHE A 88 4.79 7.23 -16.25
N LEU A 89 4.47 6.05 -16.79
CA LEU A 89 4.66 4.78 -16.11
C LEU A 89 6.14 4.50 -15.79
N ALA A 90 7.06 4.77 -16.73
CA ALA A 90 8.50 4.64 -16.51
C ALA A 90 8.98 5.51 -15.34
N LYS A 91 8.60 6.79 -15.35
CA LYS A 91 8.95 7.76 -14.30
C LYS A 91 8.39 7.34 -12.93
N LYS A 92 7.10 6.99 -12.85
CA LYS A 92 6.43 6.66 -11.57
C LYS A 92 6.85 5.31 -11.02
N SER A 93 7.13 4.33 -11.87
CA SER A 93 7.67 3.04 -11.45
C SER A 93 9.17 3.06 -11.14
N ARG A 94 9.88 4.15 -11.46
CA ARG A 94 11.35 4.21 -11.40
C ARG A 94 12.00 3.09 -12.22
N ASN A 95 11.45 2.82 -13.39
CA ASN A 95 11.86 1.75 -14.32
C ASN A 95 11.82 0.33 -13.70
N ARG A 96 10.93 0.09 -12.71
CA ARG A 96 10.78 -1.23 -12.08
C ARG A 96 9.77 -2.14 -12.78
N ILE A 97 8.97 -1.60 -13.69
CA ILE A 97 8.04 -2.39 -14.51
C ILE A 97 8.82 -2.99 -15.67
N THR A 98 8.84 -4.31 -15.75
CA THR A 98 9.63 -5.05 -16.76
C THR A 98 9.04 -4.88 -18.15
N ASN A 99 7.72 -4.85 -18.30
CA ASN A 99 7.03 -4.70 -19.58
C ASN A 99 6.10 -3.48 -19.57
N LEU A 100 6.67 -2.29 -19.77
CA LEU A 100 5.94 -1.03 -19.77
C LEU A 100 4.89 -0.96 -20.89
N ALA A 101 5.20 -1.50 -22.07
CA ALA A 101 4.28 -1.47 -23.22
C ALA A 101 3.02 -2.31 -22.96
N GLU A 102 3.18 -3.47 -22.38
CA GLU A 102 2.05 -4.33 -21.99
C GLU A 102 1.22 -3.69 -20.87
N THR A 103 1.88 -3.18 -19.83
CA THR A 103 1.21 -2.45 -18.74
C THR A 103 0.41 -1.26 -19.28
N SER A 104 0.96 -0.50 -20.21
CA SER A 104 0.28 0.63 -20.86
C SER A 104 -0.98 0.18 -21.62
N LYS A 105 -0.86 -0.91 -22.40
CA LYS A 105 -2.00 -1.49 -23.14
C LYS A 105 -3.10 -1.98 -22.21
N LEU A 106 -2.74 -2.73 -21.17
CA LEU A 106 -3.69 -3.21 -20.18
C LEU A 106 -4.39 -2.05 -19.44
N LEU A 107 -3.62 -1.01 -19.08
CA LEU A 107 -4.17 0.18 -18.43
C LEU A 107 -5.15 0.93 -19.33
N LYS A 108 -4.81 1.13 -20.61
CA LYS A 108 -5.71 1.75 -21.59
C LYS A 108 -6.97 0.93 -21.81
N LYS A 109 -6.84 -0.40 -21.95
CA LYS A 109 -7.97 -1.30 -22.10
C LYS A 109 -8.89 -1.20 -20.87
N ALA A 110 -8.34 -1.33 -19.67
CA ALA A 110 -9.10 -1.18 -18.44
C ALA A 110 -9.80 0.19 -18.36
N ALA A 111 -9.13 1.27 -18.78
CA ALA A 111 -9.73 2.60 -18.82
C ALA A 111 -10.87 2.70 -19.85
N GLN A 112 -10.75 2.04 -21.02
CA GLN A 112 -11.81 2.00 -22.04
C GLN A 112 -13.04 1.25 -21.57
N ASP A 113 -12.85 0.15 -20.86
CA ASP A 113 -13.93 -0.73 -20.40
C ASP A 113 -14.58 -0.20 -19.10
N SER A 114 -13.91 0.71 -18.38
CA SER A 114 -14.44 1.29 -17.14
C SER A 114 -15.62 2.23 -17.34
N TYR A 115 -16.50 2.25 -16.32
CA TYR A 115 -17.61 3.18 -16.26
C TYR A 115 -17.15 4.64 -16.31
N ARG A 116 -17.88 5.49 -17.01
CA ARG A 116 -17.60 6.93 -17.12
C ARG A 116 -18.31 7.70 -16.01
N LEU A 117 -17.55 8.21 -15.07
CA LEU A 117 -18.06 9.05 -14.00
C LEU A 117 -18.17 10.52 -14.47
N ASP A 118 -19.19 11.22 -13.99
CA ASP A 118 -19.30 12.67 -14.19
C ASP A 118 -18.09 13.40 -13.59
N LYS A 119 -17.59 14.41 -14.30
CA LYS A 119 -16.40 15.18 -13.87
C LYS A 119 -16.55 15.80 -12.48
N ARG A 120 -17.77 16.21 -12.09
CA ARG A 120 -18.04 16.79 -10.77
C ARG A 120 -17.86 15.78 -9.63
N ALA A 121 -18.04 14.50 -9.90
CA ALA A 121 -17.82 13.43 -8.92
C ALA A 121 -16.36 12.92 -8.95
N ALA A 122 -15.65 13.05 -10.07
CA ALA A 122 -14.29 12.55 -10.23
C ALA A 122 -13.27 13.29 -9.35
N GLU A 123 -13.40 14.61 -9.19
CA GLU A 123 -12.48 15.42 -8.39
C GLU A 123 -12.51 15.05 -6.88
N PRO A 124 -13.69 15.02 -6.21
CA PRO A 124 -13.77 14.59 -4.81
C PRO A 124 -13.23 13.18 -4.58
N LEU A 125 -13.46 12.24 -5.51
CA LEU A 125 -12.94 10.89 -5.43
C LEU A 125 -11.41 10.85 -5.55
N THR A 126 -10.85 11.67 -6.43
CA THR A 126 -9.39 11.81 -6.57
C THR A 126 -8.75 12.31 -5.28
N ILE A 127 -9.36 13.30 -4.64
CA ILE A 127 -8.91 13.83 -3.34
C ILE A 127 -9.02 12.76 -2.26
N ALA A 128 -10.14 12.03 -2.20
CA ALA A 128 -10.34 10.95 -1.23
C ALA A 128 -9.29 9.84 -1.40
N LEU A 129 -9.05 9.39 -2.63
CA LEU A 129 -8.02 8.39 -2.92
C LEU A 129 -6.61 8.88 -2.56
N ALA A 130 -6.26 10.12 -2.90
CA ALA A 130 -4.97 10.70 -2.53
C ALA A 130 -4.79 10.75 -1.01
N SER A 131 -5.83 11.16 -0.26
CA SER A 131 -5.85 11.17 1.20
C SER A 131 -5.62 9.77 1.76
N SER A 132 -6.34 8.76 1.26
CA SER A 132 -6.19 7.37 1.70
C SER A 132 -4.79 6.81 1.43
N PHE A 133 -4.21 7.09 0.25
CA PHE A 133 -2.82 6.71 -0.03
C PHE A 133 -1.84 7.34 0.96
N ASN A 134 -2.01 8.63 1.27
CA ASN A 134 -1.17 9.32 2.26
C ASN A 134 -1.31 8.72 3.66
N CYS A 135 -2.52 8.37 4.08
CA CYS A 135 -2.76 7.68 5.35
C CYS A 135 -2.05 6.33 5.40
N ILE A 136 -2.18 5.50 4.36
CA ILE A 136 -1.52 4.20 4.27
C ILE A 136 0.00 4.35 4.34
N GLU A 137 0.59 5.29 3.61
CA GLU A 137 2.04 5.52 3.64
C GLU A 137 2.51 6.04 5.01
N SER A 138 1.73 6.89 5.65
CA SER A 138 2.00 7.36 7.02
C SER A 138 2.00 6.19 8.01
N TYR A 139 0.96 5.34 8.00
CA TYR A 139 0.90 4.16 8.85
C TYR A 139 2.05 3.19 8.60
N LYS A 140 2.44 2.95 7.35
CA LYS A 140 3.60 2.12 7.02
C LYS A 140 4.91 2.69 7.58
N LYS A 141 5.07 4.02 7.55
CA LYS A 141 6.23 4.69 8.13
C LYS A 141 6.28 4.52 9.64
N GLU A 142 5.15 4.72 10.32
CA GLU A 142 5.04 4.55 11.77
C GLU A 142 5.27 3.08 12.19
N ILE A 143 4.75 2.10 11.44
CA ILE A 143 5.02 0.68 11.67
C ILE A 143 6.53 0.39 11.62
N LYS A 144 7.27 0.94 10.64
CA LYS A 144 8.72 0.76 10.57
C LYS A 144 9.45 1.33 11.78
N ALA A 145 9.02 2.50 12.28
CA ALA A 145 9.59 3.10 13.48
C ALA A 145 9.33 2.24 14.72
N ILE A 146 8.12 1.69 14.85
CA ILE A 146 7.74 0.78 15.94
C ILE A 146 8.50 -0.55 15.84
N ASP A 147 8.65 -1.11 14.64
CA ASP A 147 9.43 -2.33 14.41
C ASP A 147 10.88 -2.15 14.86
N HIS A 148 11.49 -1.00 14.57
CA HIS A 148 12.82 -0.67 15.08
C HIS A 148 12.87 -0.55 16.61
N ALA A 149 11.85 0.07 17.22
CA ALA A 149 11.74 0.16 18.68
C ALA A 149 11.55 -1.22 19.34
N ILE A 150 10.74 -2.10 18.73
CA ILE A 150 10.55 -3.50 19.16
C ILE A 150 11.90 -4.23 19.11
N GLU A 151 12.59 -4.16 17.98
CA GLU A 151 13.90 -4.80 17.80
C GLU A 151 14.91 -4.34 18.87
N LYS A 152 15.02 -3.03 19.10
CA LYS A 152 15.88 -2.46 20.14
C LYS A 152 15.50 -2.98 21.54
N THR A 153 14.21 -3.05 21.84
CA THR A 153 13.72 -3.52 23.14
C THR A 153 14.04 -5.01 23.34
N VAL A 154 13.81 -5.85 22.33
CA VAL A 154 14.10 -7.30 22.39
C VAL A 154 15.60 -7.55 22.56
N LYS A 155 16.44 -6.85 21.80
CA LYS A 155 17.91 -6.92 21.96
C LYS A 155 18.37 -6.52 23.36
N GLY A 156 17.72 -5.51 23.95
CA GLY A 156 18.03 -5.07 25.32
C GLY A 156 17.61 -6.06 26.39
N VAL A 157 16.61 -6.92 26.15
CA VAL A 157 16.15 -7.95 27.09
C VAL A 157 17.10 -9.15 27.07
N ASN A 158 17.41 -9.69 25.92
CA ASN A 158 18.31 -10.84 25.78
C ASN A 158 18.89 -10.89 24.35
N PRO A 159 20.12 -10.37 24.15
CA PRO A 159 20.76 -10.35 22.83
C PRO A 159 20.98 -11.76 22.23
N ASN A 160 21.33 -12.74 23.07
CA ASN A 160 21.59 -14.11 22.61
C ASN A 160 20.31 -14.80 22.14
N ALA A 161 19.21 -14.68 22.89
CA ALA A 161 17.92 -15.21 22.48
C ALA A 161 17.42 -14.56 21.16
N TYR A 162 17.64 -13.24 20.99
CA TYR A 162 17.33 -12.56 19.75
C TYR A 162 18.09 -13.13 18.55
N MET A 163 19.40 -13.36 18.70
CA MET A 163 20.24 -13.93 17.63
C MET A 163 19.81 -15.37 17.28
N ILE A 164 19.52 -16.19 18.29
CA ILE A 164 19.01 -17.55 18.10
C ILE A 164 17.68 -17.55 17.36
N LEU A 165 16.73 -16.73 17.77
CA LEU A 165 15.42 -16.65 17.10
C LEU A 165 15.56 -16.22 15.64
N ARG A 166 16.43 -15.27 15.32
CA ARG A 166 16.68 -14.86 13.94
C ARG A 166 17.35 -15.92 13.08
N SER A 167 18.10 -16.85 13.66
CA SER A 167 18.74 -17.93 12.92
C SER A 167 17.77 -19.06 12.51
N ILE A 168 16.55 -19.07 13.05
CA ILE A 168 15.53 -20.07 12.73
C ILE A 168 14.80 -19.65 11.46
N PRO A 169 14.83 -20.45 10.37
CA PRO A 169 14.09 -20.13 9.16
C PRO A 169 12.59 -19.90 9.44
N GLY A 170 12.03 -18.82 8.93
CA GLY A 170 10.61 -18.47 9.08
C GLY A 170 10.23 -17.70 10.36
N ILE A 171 11.18 -17.44 11.27
CA ILE A 171 10.96 -16.63 12.48
C ILE A 171 11.63 -15.24 12.37
N GLY A 172 12.64 -15.09 11.52
CA GLY A 172 13.42 -13.87 11.33
C GLY A 172 13.00 -13.02 10.14
#